data_599dd6ed1a6c16abec996123839c0406
#
_entry.id   599dd6ed1a6c16abec996123839c0406
#
_cell.length_a   1.000
_cell.length_b   1.000
_cell.length_c   1.000
_cell.angle_alpha   90.00
_cell.angle_beta   90.00
_cell.angle_gamma   90.00
#
_symmetry.space_group_name_H-M   'P 1'
#
loop_
_entity.id
_entity.type
_entity.pdbx_description
1 polymer ?
#
loop_
_entity_poly.entity_id
_entity_poly.type
_entity_poly.pdbx_seq_one_letter_code
_entity_poly.pdbx_strand_id
1 'polypeptide(L)'
;EPGEIIFNSGGTESDNSILKCAVKDLGVKHVISSKIEHHAITHTLEEIESKDVKVHYVSLKDEGEVDIEDLESILKSNNEPKLVSLMYINNEIGNILDVKSVSELCRKHNAYFHSDAVQAVGHYPIDLSSLNIDFLTSAGHKFHGPKGVGFTYINKSTKIKSFICGGPQERGLRAGTESVHNI
;
A
#
# COMPACT_ATOMS: atom_id res chain seq x y z
N GLU A 1 -7.19 11.14 -10.31
CA GLU A 1 -7.61 11.07 -11.74
C GLU A 1 -7.95 9.62 -12.12
N PRO A 2 -8.87 9.37 -13.12
CA PRO A 2 -9.21 7.98 -13.52
C PRO A 2 -8.00 7.13 -13.93
N GLY A 3 -6.95 7.78 -14.47
CA GLY A 3 -5.70 7.12 -14.87
C GLY A 3 -4.87 6.55 -13.71
N GLU A 4 -5.17 6.94 -12.47
CA GLU A 4 -4.48 6.49 -11.26
C GLU A 4 -5.16 5.27 -10.61
N ILE A 5 -6.33 4.85 -11.12
CA ILE A 5 -7.05 3.66 -10.65
C ILE A 5 -6.77 2.50 -11.59
N ILE A 6 -6.30 1.40 -11.06
CA ILE A 6 -5.94 0.17 -11.77
C ILE A 6 -6.77 -0.97 -11.21
N PHE A 7 -7.66 -1.54 -12.00
CA PHE A 7 -8.49 -2.68 -11.58
C PHE A 7 -7.67 -3.98 -11.54
N ASN A 8 -7.98 -4.81 -10.55
CA ASN A 8 -7.31 -6.08 -10.31
C ASN A 8 -8.24 -7.08 -9.61
N SER A 9 -7.72 -8.21 -9.13
CA SER A 9 -8.54 -9.26 -8.49
C SER A 9 -8.90 -8.99 -7.02
N GLY A 10 -8.33 -7.93 -6.40
CA GLY A 10 -8.62 -7.57 -5.00
C GLY A 10 -7.39 -7.19 -4.20
N GLY A 11 -7.58 -7.02 -2.88
CA GLY A 11 -6.55 -6.50 -1.98
C GLY A 11 -5.24 -7.28 -2.02
N THR A 12 -5.30 -8.60 -1.98
CA THR A 12 -4.09 -9.44 -1.98
C THR A 12 -3.22 -9.22 -3.23
N GLU A 13 -3.83 -9.10 -4.43
CA GLU A 13 -3.07 -8.78 -5.64
C GLU A 13 -2.49 -7.37 -5.56
N SER A 14 -3.27 -6.39 -5.08
CA SER A 14 -2.83 -5.00 -4.89
C SER A 14 -1.59 -4.92 -3.99
N ASP A 15 -1.67 -5.48 -2.78
CA ASP A 15 -0.60 -5.42 -1.79
C ASP A 15 0.69 -6.08 -2.30
N ASN A 16 0.56 -7.28 -2.87
CA ASN A 16 1.70 -7.98 -3.45
C ASN A 16 2.34 -7.18 -4.59
N SER A 17 1.53 -6.62 -5.49
CA SER A 17 2.04 -5.85 -6.63
C SER A 17 2.75 -4.58 -6.18
N ILE A 18 2.19 -3.84 -5.22
CA ILE A 18 2.79 -2.61 -4.71
C ILE A 18 4.14 -2.90 -4.04
N LEU A 19 4.16 -3.83 -3.06
CA LEU A 19 5.38 -4.14 -2.31
C LEU A 19 6.51 -4.63 -3.22
N LYS A 20 6.21 -5.58 -4.10
CA LYS A 20 7.21 -6.18 -5.01
C LYS A 20 7.66 -5.19 -6.08
N CYS A 21 6.76 -4.40 -6.66
CA CYS A 21 7.12 -3.38 -7.64
C CYS A 21 7.86 -2.20 -7.01
N ALA A 22 7.55 -1.80 -5.79
CA ALA A 22 8.30 -0.76 -5.10
C ALA A 22 9.78 -1.16 -4.92
N VAL A 23 10.05 -2.38 -4.51
CA VAL A 23 11.41 -2.91 -4.43
C VAL A 23 12.09 -2.96 -5.80
N LYS A 24 11.39 -3.52 -6.79
CA LYS A 24 11.96 -3.80 -8.13
C LYS A 24 12.15 -2.55 -8.97
N ASP A 25 11.16 -1.65 -8.99
CA ASP A 25 11.07 -0.56 -9.96
C ASP A 25 11.45 0.80 -9.36
N LEU A 26 11.24 1.01 -8.05
CA LEU A 26 11.59 2.24 -7.35
C LEU A 26 12.89 2.12 -6.54
N GLY A 27 13.49 0.93 -6.52
CA GLY A 27 14.75 0.68 -5.80
C GLY A 27 14.63 0.78 -4.28
N VAL A 28 13.43 0.55 -3.73
CA VAL A 28 13.21 0.55 -2.28
C VAL A 28 14.13 -0.44 -1.59
N LYS A 29 14.84 0.02 -0.57
CA LYS A 29 15.78 -0.77 0.25
C LYS A 29 15.26 -1.04 1.65
N HIS A 30 14.36 -0.22 2.13
CA HIS A 30 13.75 -0.36 3.46
C HIS A 30 12.23 -0.30 3.32
N VAL A 31 11.56 -1.35 3.78
CA VAL A 31 10.10 -1.38 3.93
C VAL A 31 9.77 -1.28 5.41
N ILE A 32 8.96 -0.29 5.78
CA ILE A 32 8.53 -0.05 7.15
C ILE A 32 7.06 -0.42 7.24
N SER A 33 6.70 -1.31 8.15
CA SER A 33 5.35 -1.82 8.29
C SER A 33 5.01 -2.11 9.75
N SER A 34 3.85 -2.70 10.02
CA SER A 34 3.46 -3.14 11.35
C SER A 34 3.29 -4.67 11.42
N LYS A 35 3.31 -5.24 12.63
CA LYS A 35 3.07 -6.67 12.83
C LYS A 35 1.58 -7.04 12.80
N ILE A 36 0.71 -6.07 12.76
CA ILE A 36 -0.74 -6.24 12.75
C ILE A 36 -1.37 -6.02 11.37
N GLU A 37 -0.56 -5.99 10.32
CA GLU A 37 -1.03 -5.91 8.94
C GLU A 37 -1.73 -7.21 8.50
N HIS A 38 -2.53 -7.10 7.44
CA HIS A 38 -3.12 -8.27 6.79
C HIS A 38 -2.02 -9.22 6.25
N HIS A 39 -2.31 -10.53 6.20
CA HIS A 39 -1.36 -11.54 5.72
C HIS A 39 -0.83 -11.29 4.31
N ALA A 40 -1.59 -10.60 3.44
CA ALA A 40 -1.12 -10.18 2.12
C ALA A 40 0.09 -9.24 2.19
N ILE A 41 0.22 -8.47 3.28
CA ILE A 41 1.38 -7.62 3.56
C ILE A 41 2.46 -8.45 4.27
N THR A 42 2.16 -9.05 5.43
CA THR A 42 3.17 -9.70 6.27
C THR A 42 3.93 -10.81 5.54
N HIS A 43 3.23 -11.71 4.83
CA HIS A 43 3.89 -12.78 4.07
C HIS A 43 4.64 -12.26 2.84
N THR A 44 4.17 -11.17 2.22
CA THR A 44 4.92 -10.55 1.13
C THR A 44 6.19 -9.88 1.66
N LEU A 45 6.16 -9.28 2.85
CA LEU A 45 7.35 -8.74 3.50
C LEU A 45 8.39 -9.81 3.79
N GLU A 46 7.97 -10.97 4.30
CA GLU A 46 8.85 -12.14 4.51
C GLU A 46 9.51 -12.61 3.21
N GLU A 47 8.78 -12.58 2.08
CA GLU A 47 9.31 -12.99 0.78
C GLU A 47 10.33 -12.00 0.20
N ILE A 48 10.08 -10.68 0.34
CA ILE A 48 10.97 -9.65 -0.24
C ILE A 48 12.17 -9.32 0.65
N GLU A 49 12.14 -9.69 1.94
CA GLU A 49 13.27 -9.47 2.83
C GLU A 49 14.50 -10.23 2.37
N SER A 50 15.62 -9.55 2.25
CA SER A 50 16.87 -10.09 1.71
C SER A 50 18.08 -9.32 2.22
N LYS A 51 19.27 -9.61 1.68
CA LYS A 51 20.47 -8.82 1.96
C LYS A 51 20.36 -7.37 1.47
N ASP A 52 19.58 -7.15 0.41
CA ASP A 52 19.44 -5.85 -0.24
C ASP A 52 18.16 -5.10 0.16
N VAL A 53 17.20 -5.75 0.80
CA VAL A 53 15.94 -5.17 1.27
C VAL A 53 15.72 -5.53 2.73
N LYS A 54 15.58 -4.53 3.57
CA LYS A 54 15.34 -4.69 5.02
C LYS A 54 13.91 -4.34 5.36
N VAL A 55 13.29 -5.19 6.17
CA VAL A 55 11.96 -4.95 6.74
C VAL A 55 12.11 -4.41 8.17
N HIS A 56 11.41 -3.32 8.46
CA HIS A 56 11.35 -2.71 9.77
C HIS A 56 9.91 -2.74 10.26
N TYR A 57 9.70 -3.14 11.49
CA TYR A 57 8.38 -3.10 12.11
C TYR A 57 8.34 -1.95 13.11
N VAL A 58 7.46 -0.98 12.82
CA VAL A 58 7.19 0.13 13.74
C VAL A 58 6.57 -0.40 15.03
N SER A 59 6.95 0.19 16.15
CA SER A 59 6.39 -0.12 17.46
C SER A 59 4.91 0.25 17.52
N LEU A 60 4.16 -0.53 18.29
CA LEU A 60 2.76 -0.25 18.57
C LEU A 60 2.63 0.19 20.03
N LYS A 61 1.79 1.20 20.26
CA LYS A 61 1.38 1.63 21.60
C LYS A 61 0.37 0.65 22.19
N ASP A 62 -0.02 0.90 23.45
CA ASP A 62 -1.15 0.22 24.04
C ASP A 62 -2.37 0.34 23.12
N GLU A 63 -3.17 -0.72 23.03
CA GLU A 63 -4.33 -0.81 22.13
C GLU A 63 -4.00 -0.90 20.63
N GLY A 64 -2.73 -1.07 20.24
CA GLY A 64 -2.30 -1.35 18.88
C GLY A 64 -2.20 -0.13 17.96
N GLU A 65 -2.13 1.08 18.51
CA GLU A 65 -1.86 2.29 17.73
C GLU A 65 -0.40 2.33 17.25
N VAL A 66 -0.18 2.81 16.02
CA VAL A 66 1.16 3.00 15.47
C VAL A 66 1.90 4.10 16.24
N ASP A 67 3.12 3.81 16.71
CA ASP A 67 3.97 4.80 17.34
C ASP A 67 4.62 5.70 16.27
N ILE A 68 4.11 6.92 16.16
CA ILE A 68 4.57 7.90 15.16
C ILE A 68 6.01 8.37 15.43
N GLU A 69 6.43 8.42 16.70
CA GLU A 69 7.80 8.82 17.06
C GLU A 69 8.79 7.75 16.64
N ASP A 70 8.46 6.48 16.85
CA ASP A 70 9.27 5.36 16.39
C ASP A 70 9.31 5.31 14.85
N LEU A 71 8.18 5.52 14.17
CA LEU A 71 8.14 5.63 12.70
C LEU A 71 9.10 6.73 12.21
N GLU A 72 9.06 7.92 12.81
CA GLU A 72 9.95 9.01 12.43
C GLU A 72 11.42 8.65 12.68
N SER A 73 11.73 7.96 13.78
CA SER A 73 13.09 7.48 14.09
C SER A 73 13.61 6.53 13.01
N ILE A 74 12.78 5.56 12.58
CA ILE A 74 13.15 4.64 11.50
C ILE A 74 13.36 5.39 10.19
N LEU A 75 12.48 6.33 9.85
CA LEU A 75 12.59 7.15 8.64
C LEU A 75 13.88 7.96 8.58
N LYS A 76 14.37 8.45 9.74
CA LYS A 76 15.62 9.23 9.87
C LYS A 76 16.88 8.37 9.84
N SER A 77 16.80 7.06 10.01
CA SER A 77 17.96 6.18 10.25
C SER A 77 19.00 6.16 9.11
N ASN A 78 18.57 6.44 7.88
CA ASN A 78 19.41 6.51 6.69
C ASN A 78 18.69 7.26 5.55
N ASN A 79 19.39 7.49 4.42
CA ASN A 79 18.87 8.20 3.26
C ASN A 79 18.52 7.26 2.08
N GLU A 80 18.50 5.95 2.28
CA GLU A 80 18.14 5.01 1.23
C GLU A 80 16.66 5.05 0.93
N PRO A 81 16.21 4.66 -0.30
CA PRO A 81 14.79 4.66 -0.66
C PRO A 81 13.95 3.79 0.26
N LYS A 82 12.86 4.35 0.78
CA LYS A 82 11.95 3.71 1.75
C LYS A 82 10.53 3.64 1.23
N LEU A 83 9.81 2.60 1.64
CA LEU A 83 8.37 2.49 1.55
C LEU A 83 7.80 2.28 2.96
N VAL A 84 6.87 3.12 3.37
CA VAL A 84 5.99 2.86 4.51
C VAL A 84 4.75 2.16 4.00
N SER A 85 4.39 1.02 4.59
CA SER A 85 3.18 0.25 4.25
C SER A 85 2.42 -0.02 5.53
N LEU A 86 1.34 0.73 5.76
CA LEU A 86 0.51 0.67 6.95
C LEU A 86 -0.97 0.69 6.56
N MET A 87 -1.76 -0.22 7.15
CA MET A 87 -3.18 -0.29 6.83
C MET A 87 -3.95 0.90 7.42
N TYR A 88 -4.97 1.34 6.69
CA TYR A 88 -5.80 2.47 7.05
C TYR A 88 -6.68 2.17 8.28
N ILE A 89 -7.38 1.03 8.22
CA ILE A 89 -8.21 0.52 9.32
C ILE A 89 -7.88 -0.94 9.51
N ASN A 90 -7.53 -1.33 10.74
CA ASN A 90 -7.17 -2.70 11.04
C ASN A 90 -8.41 -3.61 11.03
N ASN A 91 -8.31 -4.72 10.30
CA ASN A 91 -9.42 -5.66 10.11
C ASN A 91 -9.73 -6.52 11.35
N GLU A 92 -8.83 -6.62 12.32
CA GLU A 92 -9.00 -7.42 13.53
C GLU A 92 -9.42 -6.58 14.73
N ILE A 93 -8.75 -5.46 14.96
CA ILE A 93 -8.94 -4.63 16.16
C ILE A 93 -9.66 -3.30 15.89
N GLY A 94 -9.85 -2.93 14.62
CA GLY A 94 -10.62 -1.75 14.22
C GLY A 94 -9.91 -0.40 14.38
N ASN A 95 -8.63 -0.38 14.74
CA ASN A 95 -7.86 0.86 14.88
C ASN A 95 -7.76 1.60 13.55
N ILE A 96 -7.92 2.92 13.62
CA ILE A 96 -7.83 3.82 12.47
C ILE A 96 -6.47 4.53 12.53
N LEU A 97 -5.66 4.39 11.48
CA LEU A 97 -4.39 5.08 11.35
C LEU A 97 -4.61 6.59 11.13
N ASP A 98 -3.83 7.44 11.78
CA ASP A 98 -3.71 8.84 11.37
C ASP A 98 -2.91 8.95 10.06
N VAL A 99 -3.60 8.62 8.97
CA VAL A 99 -3.04 8.59 7.62
C VAL A 99 -2.47 9.93 7.21
N LYS A 100 -3.07 11.03 7.68
CA LYS A 100 -2.59 12.39 7.37
C LYS A 100 -1.20 12.60 7.97
N SER A 101 -1.03 12.39 9.26
CA SER A 101 0.26 12.53 9.94
C SER A 101 1.32 11.61 9.35
N VAL A 102 0.98 10.34 9.07
CA VAL A 102 1.90 9.39 8.42
C VAL A 102 2.29 9.88 7.02
N SER A 103 1.34 10.35 6.21
CA SER A 103 1.61 10.82 4.85
C SER A 103 2.51 12.06 4.81
N GLU A 104 2.30 13.00 5.74
CA GLU A 104 3.14 14.18 5.90
C GLU A 104 4.56 13.81 6.34
N LEU A 105 4.68 12.83 7.24
CA LEU A 105 5.95 12.32 7.71
C LEU A 105 6.74 11.61 6.59
N CYS A 106 6.07 10.74 5.82
CA CYS A 106 6.66 10.09 4.65
C CYS A 106 7.20 11.12 3.65
N ARG A 107 6.39 12.14 3.32
CA ARG A 107 6.80 13.23 2.43
C ARG A 107 8.02 14.00 2.96
N LYS A 108 8.04 14.34 4.27
CA LYS A 108 9.16 15.01 4.94
C LYS A 108 10.47 14.25 4.80
N HIS A 109 10.42 12.92 4.80
CA HIS A 109 11.59 12.05 4.74
C HIS A 109 11.80 11.39 3.36
N ASN A 110 11.12 11.87 2.30
CA ASN A 110 11.20 11.33 0.94
C ASN A 110 10.96 9.81 0.87
N ALA A 111 10.05 9.29 1.68
CA ALA A 111 9.61 7.91 1.67
C ALA A 111 8.32 7.79 0.87
N TYR A 112 8.17 6.70 0.11
CA TYR A 112 6.89 6.33 -0.48
C TYR A 112 5.92 5.89 0.60
N PHE A 113 4.62 6.13 0.37
CA PHE A 113 3.57 5.69 1.29
C PHE A 113 2.51 4.85 0.58
N HIS A 114 2.36 3.64 1.05
CA HIS A 114 1.28 2.72 0.72
C HIS A 114 0.35 2.54 1.92
N SER A 115 -0.96 2.55 1.67
CA SER A 115 -1.95 2.19 2.68
C SER A 115 -2.90 1.11 2.17
N ASP A 116 -2.96 -0.03 2.87
CA ASP A 116 -4.05 -0.98 2.70
C ASP A 116 -5.34 -0.35 3.25
N ALA A 117 -6.18 0.12 2.36
CA ALA A 117 -7.45 0.78 2.68
C ALA A 117 -8.67 -0.12 2.42
N VAL A 118 -8.47 -1.44 2.35
CA VAL A 118 -9.54 -2.42 2.11
C VAL A 118 -10.71 -2.27 3.08
N GLN A 119 -10.45 -1.90 4.34
CA GLN A 119 -11.48 -1.68 5.34
C GLN A 119 -11.97 -0.22 5.41
N ALA A 120 -11.36 0.71 4.67
CA ALA A 120 -11.70 2.13 4.71
C ALA A 120 -12.52 2.58 3.49
N VAL A 121 -12.16 2.10 2.30
CA VAL A 121 -12.84 2.46 1.04
C VAL A 121 -14.31 2.09 1.09
N GLY A 122 -15.17 3.07 0.73
CA GLY A 122 -16.63 2.90 0.78
C GLY A 122 -17.26 3.10 2.16
N HIS A 123 -16.47 3.15 3.23
CA HIS A 123 -16.94 3.40 4.60
C HIS A 123 -16.57 4.78 5.13
N TYR A 124 -15.42 5.31 4.70
CA TYR A 124 -14.92 6.62 5.08
C TYR A 124 -14.60 7.46 3.85
N PRO A 125 -14.79 8.78 3.91
CA PRO A 125 -14.33 9.67 2.84
C PRO A 125 -12.80 9.70 2.81
N ILE A 126 -12.23 9.45 1.62
CA ILE A 126 -10.78 9.48 1.38
C ILE A 126 -10.51 10.50 0.28
N ASP A 127 -9.93 11.64 0.64
CA ASP A 127 -9.52 12.65 -0.32
C ASP A 127 -8.01 12.56 -0.60
N LEU A 128 -7.67 11.85 -1.67
CA LEU A 128 -6.29 11.68 -2.11
C LEU A 128 -5.63 12.97 -2.62
N SER A 129 -6.40 14.04 -2.85
CA SER A 129 -5.82 15.34 -3.23
C SER A 129 -5.17 16.05 -2.05
N SER A 130 -5.60 15.74 -0.84
CA SER A 130 -5.10 16.31 0.42
C SER A 130 -4.09 15.41 1.15
N LEU A 131 -3.94 14.16 0.70
CA LEU A 131 -3.06 13.16 1.30
C LEU A 131 -1.87 12.86 0.39
N ASN A 132 -0.68 12.75 0.96
CA ASN A 132 0.53 12.36 0.21
C ASN A 132 0.67 10.83 0.19
N ILE A 133 -0.25 10.15 -0.48
CA ILE A 133 -0.27 8.71 -0.65
C ILE A 133 0.21 8.37 -2.05
N ASP A 134 1.17 7.46 -2.17
CA ASP A 134 1.67 6.97 -3.47
C ASP A 134 0.85 5.79 -3.96
N PHE A 135 0.40 4.92 -3.04
CA PHE A 135 -0.35 3.72 -3.34
C PHE A 135 -1.47 3.50 -2.32
N LEU A 136 -2.63 3.04 -2.80
CA LEU A 136 -3.71 2.63 -1.93
C LEU A 136 -4.36 1.35 -2.46
N THR A 137 -4.57 0.39 -1.58
CA THR A 137 -5.20 -0.89 -1.88
C THR A 137 -6.69 -0.89 -1.54
N SER A 138 -7.49 -1.51 -2.40
CA SER A 138 -8.93 -1.68 -2.18
C SER A 138 -9.44 -3.04 -2.67
N ALA A 139 -10.56 -3.50 -2.11
CA ALA A 139 -11.21 -4.75 -2.50
C ALA A 139 -12.74 -4.59 -2.53
N GLY A 140 -13.37 -4.82 -3.69
CA GLY A 140 -14.79 -4.57 -3.94
C GLY A 140 -15.73 -5.24 -2.93
N HIS A 141 -15.44 -6.49 -2.54
CA HIS A 141 -16.30 -7.24 -1.61
C HIS A 141 -16.36 -6.65 -0.17
N LYS A 142 -15.54 -5.67 0.15
CA LYS A 142 -15.57 -5.01 1.47
C LYS A 142 -16.50 -3.78 1.50
N PHE A 143 -16.92 -3.29 0.34
CA PHE A 143 -17.90 -2.20 0.20
C PHE A 143 -19.06 -2.60 -0.73
N HIS A 144 -19.61 -3.79 -0.51
CA HIS A 144 -20.80 -4.35 -1.18
C HIS A 144 -20.65 -4.71 -2.66
N GLY A 145 -19.42 -4.68 -3.19
CA GLY A 145 -19.11 -5.13 -4.55
C GLY A 145 -18.92 -6.65 -4.64
N PRO A 146 -18.71 -7.19 -5.84
CA PRO A 146 -18.45 -8.61 -6.03
C PRO A 146 -17.07 -9.03 -5.49
N LYS A 147 -16.91 -10.33 -5.21
CA LYS A 147 -15.61 -10.94 -4.95
C LYS A 147 -14.82 -11.06 -6.24
N GLY A 148 -13.49 -11.07 -6.13
CA GLY A 148 -12.60 -11.25 -7.29
C GLY A 148 -12.36 -9.97 -8.08
N VAL A 149 -12.70 -8.81 -7.53
CA VAL A 149 -12.37 -7.50 -8.07
C VAL A 149 -11.94 -6.55 -6.95
N GLY A 150 -11.02 -5.68 -7.28
CA GLY A 150 -10.54 -4.58 -6.46
C GLY A 150 -9.84 -3.56 -7.34
N PHE A 151 -9.21 -2.60 -6.72
CA PHE A 151 -8.37 -1.65 -7.44
C PHE A 151 -7.16 -1.22 -6.60
N THR A 152 -6.13 -0.84 -7.30
CA THR A 152 -4.98 -0.13 -6.74
C THR A 152 -5.04 1.32 -7.20
N TYR A 153 -4.96 2.28 -6.28
CA TYR A 153 -4.59 3.64 -6.63
C TYR A 153 -3.06 3.72 -6.73
N ILE A 154 -2.58 4.32 -7.81
CA ILE A 154 -1.16 4.60 -8.05
C ILE A 154 -1.05 6.07 -8.40
N ASN A 155 -0.38 6.86 -7.55
CA ASN A 155 -0.15 8.27 -7.81
C ASN A 155 0.58 8.45 -9.15
N LYS A 156 0.10 9.35 -10.00
CA LYS A 156 0.63 9.59 -11.35
C LYS A 156 2.12 9.97 -11.40
N SER A 157 2.67 10.47 -10.31
CA SER A 157 4.11 10.75 -10.19
C SER A 157 4.95 9.50 -9.92
N THR A 158 4.35 8.43 -9.42
CA THR A 158 5.03 7.19 -9.03
C THR A 158 5.01 6.21 -10.18
N LYS A 159 6.19 5.78 -10.66
CA LYS A 159 6.32 4.96 -11.87
C LYS A 159 6.74 3.54 -11.53
N ILE A 160 5.78 2.65 -11.47
CA ILE A 160 6.00 1.20 -11.38
C ILE A 160 5.58 0.50 -12.69
N LYS A 161 6.06 -0.72 -12.87
CA LYS A 161 5.70 -1.59 -14.00
C LYS A 161 4.63 -2.58 -13.59
N SER A 162 4.07 -3.28 -14.59
CA SER A 162 3.11 -4.35 -14.33
C SER A 162 3.74 -5.47 -13.51
N PHE A 163 3.03 -5.88 -12.46
CA PHE A 163 3.37 -7.06 -11.66
C PHE A 163 3.04 -8.35 -12.44
N ILE A 164 1.88 -8.39 -13.09
CA ILE A 164 1.46 -9.51 -13.94
C ILE A 164 1.84 -9.17 -15.38
N CYS A 165 2.75 -9.94 -15.96
CA CYS A 165 3.21 -9.75 -17.34
C CYS A 165 2.16 -10.25 -18.35
N GLY A 166 1.97 -9.53 -19.47
CA GLY A 166 1.03 -9.92 -20.52
C GLY A 166 0.67 -8.76 -21.45
N GLY A 167 -0.61 -8.66 -21.80
CA GLY A 167 -1.14 -7.62 -22.68
C GLY A 167 -1.17 -6.23 -22.05
N PRO A 168 -1.58 -5.18 -22.81
CA PRO A 168 -1.52 -3.78 -22.39
C PRO A 168 -2.76 -3.32 -21.57
N GLN A 169 -3.53 -4.24 -21.01
CA GLN A 169 -4.68 -3.90 -20.19
C GLN A 169 -4.29 -2.99 -19.03
N GLU A 170 -5.25 -2.28 -18.47
CA GLU A 170 -5.01 -1.30 -17.41
C GLU A 170 -3.83 -0.35 -17.74
N ARG A 171 -3.76 0.09 -18.98
CA ARG A 171 -2.69 1.00 -19.48
C ARG A 171 -1.27 0.40 -19.36
N GLY A 172 -1.16 -0.94 -19.40
CA GLY A 172 0.10 -1.67 -19.24
C GLY A 172 0.54 -1.84 -17.78
N LEU A 173 -0.30 -1.50 -16.80
CA LEU A 173 0.00 -1.62 -15.38
C LEU A 173 -0.52 -2.91 -14.76
N ARG A 174 -1.50 -3.57 -15.41
CA ARG A 174 -1.99 -4.88 -14.99
C ARG A 174 -2.48 -5.66 -16.20
N ALA A 175 -1.75 -6.66 -16.61
CA ALA A 175 -2.10 -7.49 -17.76
C ALA A 175 -3.20 -8.50 -17.43
N GLY A 176 -3.88 -8.98 -18.45
CA GLY A 176 -4.98 -9.93 -18.36
C GLY A 176 -6.33 -9.26 -18.62
N THR A 177 -7.23 -10.01 -19.28
CA THR A 177 -8.57 -9.51 -19.64
C THR A 177 -9.31 -9.01 -18.41
N GLU A 178 -9.88 -7.81 -18.50
CA GLU A 178 -10.65 -7.20 -17.42
C GLU A 178 -11.97 -7.95 -17.18
N SER A 179 -12.33 -8.08 -15.92
CA SER A 179 -13.61 -8.65 -15.50
C SER A 179 -14.70 -7.57 -15.58
N VAL A 180 -15.07 -7.16 -16.80
CA VAL A 180 -15.92 -6.00 -17.08
C VAL A 180 -17.24 -6.01 -16.32
N HIS A 181 -17.84 -7.18 -16.10
CA HIS A 181 -19.12 -7.29 -15.37
C HIS A 181 -18.97 -7.18 -13.84
N ASN A 182 -17.74 -7.23 -13.30
CA ASN A 182 -17.47 -7.03 -11.87
C ASN A 182 -16.90 -5.64 -11.57
N ILE A 183 -16.37 -4.95 -12.57
CA ILE A 183 -15.89 -3.56 -12.51
C ILE A 183 -17.06 -2.59 -12.64
#